data_095da2e917453c23ea1917d6d1369e62
#
_entry.id   095da2e917453c23ea1917d6d1369e62
#
_cell.length_a   1.000
_cell.length_b   1.000
_cell.length_c   1.000
_cell.angle_alpha   90.00
_cell.angle_beta   90.00
_cell.angle_gamma   90.00
#
_symmetry.space_group_name_H-M   'P 1'
#
loop_
_entity.id
_entity.type
_entity.pdbx_description
1 polymer ?
#
loop_
_entity_poly.entity_id
_entity_poly.type
_entity_poly.pdbx_seq_one_letter_code
_entity_poly.pdbx_strand_id
1 'polypeptide(L)'
;MIDASRIAYIGRHAGLLREIAHGVKDGSAKHADIAAWLFDAALPPDCVIVPMPGHRGRADAMLDVALRVSAMSGRAVLDALACVPHESSYAQKARGEKPAPIAMLARFAVHGKVAIIDNCIASGATASAALAVIPNASVYALTISNWRKSK
;
A
#
# COMPACT_ATOMS: atom_id res chain seq x y z
N MET A 1 -3.98 -17.45 3.33
CA MET A 1 -3.64 -16.78 4.60
C MET A 1 -2.44 -15.87 4.35
N ILE A 2 -2.47 -14.66 4.87
CA ILE A 2 -1.35 -13.72 4.71
C ILE A 2 -0.24 -14.11 5.69
N ASP A 3 0.98 -14.16 5.20
CA ASP A 3 2.15 -14.23 6.08
C ASP A 3 2.35 -12.87 6.76
N ALA A 4 1.95 -12.78 8.02
CA ALA A 4 2.03 -11.56 8.81
C ALA A 4 3.46 -11.05 9.03
N SER A 5 4.49 -11.91 8.84
CA SER A 5 5.89 -11.50 8.93
C SER A 5 6.32 -10.58 7.78
N ARG A 6 5.57 -10.58 6.69
CA ARG A 6 5.82 -9.77 5.49
C ARG A 6 5.02 -8.47 5.47
N ILE A 7 4.37 -8.12 6.58
CA ILE A 7 3.53 -6.91 6.70
C ILE A 7 4.02 -6.06 7.86
N ALA A 8 4.35 -4.82 7.57
CA ALA A 8 4.66 -3.78 8.53
C ALA A 8 3.69 -2.61 8.36
N TYR A 9 3.50 -1.83 9.40
CA TYR A 9 2.65 -0.63 9.37
C TYR A 9 3.18 0.41 10.34
N ILE A 10 2.88 1.69 10.08
CA ILE A 10 3.35 2.80 10.91
C ILE A 10 2.48 2.95 12.16
N GLY A 11 1.16 2.88 12.01
CA GLY A 11 0.27 2.96 13.16
C GLY A 11 -1.17 2.60 12.85
N ARG A 12 -2.04 2.79 13.84
CA ARG A 12 -3.47 2.52 13.68
C ARG A 12 -4.14 3.63 12.87
N HIS A 13 -5.20 3.24 12.16
CA HIS A 13 -6.03 4.16 11.37
C HIS A 13 -6.93 4.99 12.30
N ALA A 14 -6.30 5.91 13.04
CA ALA A 14 -6.95 6.77 14.02
C ALA A 14 -6.19 8.10 14.13
N GLY A 15 -6.87 9.14 14.58
CA GLY A 15 -6.28 10.45 14.86
C GLY A 15 -5.55 11.04 13.66
N LEU A 16 -4.35 11.55 13.89
CA LEU A 16 -3.54 12.21 12.87
C LEU A 16 -3.17 11.29 11.71
N LEU A 17 -2.83 10.02 11.97
CA LEU A 17 -2.51 9.07 10.90
C LEU A 17 -3.70 8.81 9.99
N ARG A 18 -4.91 8.74 10.52
CA ARG A 18 -6.14 8.64 9.73
C ARG A 18 -6.32 9.87 8.84
N GLU A 19 -6.08 11.06 9.39
CA GLU A 19 -6.16 12.31 8.63
C GLU A 19 -5.16 12.32 7.47
N ILE A 20 -3.91 11.92 7.73
CA ILE A 20 -2.86 11.82 6.71
C ILE A 20 -3.27 10.80 5.63
N ALA A 21 -3.73 9.62 6.03
CA ALA A 21 -4.16 8.58 5.10
C ALA A 21 -5.31 9.04 4.19
N HIS A 22 -6.29 9.74 4.74
CA HIS A 22 -7.38 10.31 3.96
C HIS A 22 -6.87 11.40 3.00
N GLY A 23 -6.00 12.28 3.47
CA GLY A 23 -5.40 13.32 2.64
C GLY A 23 -4.60 12.77 1.47
N VAL A 24 -3.83 11.70 1.69
CA VAL A 24 -3.11 10.98 0.61
C VAL A 24 -4.09 10.46 -0.43
N LYS A 25 -5.15 9.81 0.00
CA LYS A 25 -6.19 9.26 -0.89
C LYS A 25 -6.87 10.36 -1.71
N ASP A 26 -7.08 11.53 -1.11
CA ASP A 26 -7.73 12.67 -1.73
C ASP A 26 -6.78 13.51 -2.61
N GLY A 27 -5.51 13.13 -2.72
CA GLY A 27 -4.53 13.79 -3.57
C GLY A 27 -3.91 15.04 -2.96
N SER A 28 -3.97 15.21 -1.64
CA SER A 28 -3.34 16.33 -0.94
C SER A 28 -1.82 16.22 -0.95
N ALA A 29 -1.14 17.20 -1.57
CA ALA A 29 0.32 17.25 -1.65
C ALA A 29 0.96 17.32 -0.25
N LYS A 30 0.40 18.08 0.67
CA LYS A 30 0.87 18.17 2.05
C LYS A 30 0.86 16.82 2.76
N HIS A 31 -0.23 16.09 2.64
CA HIS A 31 -0.35 14.78 3.28
C HIS A 31 0.53 13.73 2.59
N ALA A 32 0.70 13.82 1.28
CA ALA A 32 1.64 12.96 0.55
C ALA A 32 3.09 13.18 0.99
N ASP A 33 3.50 14.42 1.24
CA ASP A 33 4.83 14.74 1.78
C ASP A 33 5.03 14.15 3.18
N ILE A 34 4.05 14.30 4.06
CA ILE A 34 4.13 13.74 5.42
C ILE A 34 4.20 12.22 5.37
N ALA A 35 3.35 11.57 4.55
CA ALA A 35 3.39 10.13 4.35
C ALA A 35 4.74 9.67 3.81
N ALA A 36 5.30 10.38 2.85
CA ALA A 36 6.61 10.06 2.30
C ALA A 36 7.72 10.14 3.36
N TRP A 37 7.68 11.10 4.24
CA TRP A 37 8.59 11.22 5.37
C TRP A 37 8.51 10.00 6.30
N LEU A 38 7.29 9.58 6.62
CA LEU A 38 7.06 8.43 7.48
C LEU A 38 7.55 7.13 6.82
N PHE A 39 7.29 6.93 5.54
CA PHE A 39 7.79 5.78 4.80
C PHE A 39 9.31 5.79 4.66
N ASP A 40 9.92 6.94 4.39
CA ASP A 40 11.38 7.05 4.28
C ASP A 40 12.08 6.57 5.56
N ALA A 41 11.54 6.92 6.72
CA ALA A 41 12.04 6.46 8.02
C ALA A 41 11.81 4.97 8.28
N ALA A 42 10.74 4.39 7.74
CA ALA A 42 10.34 3.02 8.01
C ALA A 42 10.92 1.99 7.03
N LEU A 43 11.19 2.39 5.80
CA LEU A 43 11.63 1.47 4.74
C LEU A 43 13.12 1.12 4.86
N PRO A 44 13.51 -0.11 4.47
CA PRO A 44 14.92 -0.46 4.31
C PRO A 44 15.62 0.51 3.34
N PRO A 45 16.90 0.85 3.58
CA PRO A 45 17.60 1.86 2.78
C PRO A 45 17.84 1.44 1.32
N ASP A 46 17.89 0.16 1.03
CA ASP A 46 18.28 -0.43 -0.25
C ASP A 46 17.12 -1.12 -0.99
N CYS A 47 15.87 -0.87 -0.59
CA CYS A 47 14.73 -1.51 -1.23
C CYS A 47 14.29 -0.80 -2.51
N VAL A 48 13.65 -1.57 -3.38
CA VAL A 48 12.85 -1.05 -4.50
C VAL A 48 11.45 -0.80 -3.99
N ILE A 49 10.90 0.38 -4.26
CA ILE A 49 9.55 0.75 -3.84
C ILE A 49 8.57 0.43 -4.95
N VAL A 50 7.53 -0.32 -4.61
CA VAL A 50 6.41 -0.64 -5.50
C VAL A 50 5.13 -0.06 -4.90
N PRO A 51 4.49 0.91 -5.57
CA PRO A 51 3.25 1.47 -5.04
C PRO A 51 2.07 0.51 -5.24
N MET A 52 1.22 0.40 -4.22
CA MET A 52 0.00 -0.40 -4.29
C MET A 52 -1.03 0.28 -5.20
N PRO A 53 -1.64 -0.44 -6.16
CA PRO A 53 -2.72 0.12 -6.95
C PRO A 53 -3.99 0.34 -6.11
N GLY A 54 -4.73 1.38 -6.44
CA GLY A 54 -6.06 1.62 -5.90
C GLY A 54 -7.14 0.80 -6.63
N HIS A 55 -8.39 0.94 -6.19
CA HIS A 55 -9.52 0.21 -6.77
C HIS A 55 -9.79 0.53 -8.26
N ARG A 56 -9.23 1.62 -8.78
CA ARG A 56 -9.29 1.97 -10.21
C ARG A 56 -8.28 1.21 -11.09
N GLY A 57 -7.44 0.38 -10.49
CA GLY A 57 -6.51 -0.50 -11.17
C GLY A 57 -5.07 -0.02 -11.25
N ARG A 58 -4.79 1.22 -10.93
CA ARG A 58 -3.46 1.85 -11.00
C ARG A 58 -3.10 2.53 -9.69
N ALA A 59 -1.81 2.77 -9.49
CA ALA A 59 -1.24 3.28 -8.24
C ALA A 59 -1.13 4.81 -8.22
N ASP A 60 -2.22 5.53 -8.39
CA ASP A 60 -2.19 6.99 -8.52
C ASP A 60 -1.66 7.70 -7.27
N ALA A 61 -2.35 7.58 -6.15
CA ALA A 61 -1.96 8.25 -4.91
C ALA A 61 -0.67 7.68 -4.33
N MET A 62 -0.52 6.35 -4.32
CA MET A 62 0.68 5.71 -3.77
C MET A 62 1.89 5.87 -4.68
N LEU A 63 1.71 6.03 -5.98
CA LEU A 63 2.80 6.39 -6.89
C LEU A 63 3.37 7.77 -6.56
N ASP A 64 2.51 8.76 -6.31
CA ASP A 64 2.96 10.09 -5.88
C ASP A 64 3.77 10.02 -4.57
N VAL A 65 3.29 9.29 -3.58
CA VAL A 65 4.04 9.08 -2.33
C VAL A 65 5.37 8.39 -2.59
N ALA A 66 5.39 7.33 -3.40
CA ALA A 66 6.62 6.60 -3.75
C ALA A 66 7.67 7.50 -4.42
N LEU A 67 7.24 8.33 -5.36
CA LEU A 67 8.13 9.27 -6.05
C LEU A 67 8.70 10.32 -5.09
N ARG A 68 7.93 10.76 -4.10
CA ARG A 68 8.41 11.67 -3.06
C ARG A 68 9.46 11.00 -2.15
N VAL A 69 9.25 9.74 -1.77
CA VAL A 69 10.26 8.95 -1.03
C VAL A 69 11.53 8.80 -1.85
N SER A 70 11.40 8.47 -3.13
CA SER A 70 12.55 8.35 -4.05
C SER A 70 13.34 9.64 -4.16
N ALA A 71 12.67 10.79 -4.24
CA ALA A 71 13.32 12.10 -4.29
C ALA A 71 14.16 12.40 -3.04
N MET A 72 13.71 11.92 -1.87
CA MET A 72 14.45 12.12 -0.61
C MET A 72 15.60 11.14 -0.43
N SER A 73 15.44 9.89 -0.85
CA SER A 73 16.33 8.78 -0.48
C SER A 73 17.13 8.17 -1.61
N GLY A 74 16.76 8.44 -2.86
CA GLY A 74 17.37 7.80 -4.03
C GLY A 74 16.93 6.35 -4.27
N ARG A 75 15.99 5.82 -3.49
CA ARG A 75 15.44 4.47 -3.73
C ARG A 75 14.73 4.41 -5.07
N ALA A 76 14.90 3.31 -5.80
CA ALA A 76 14.21 3.09 -7.06
C ALA A 76 12.71 2.88 -6.83
N VAL A 77 11.89 3.38 -7.75
CA VAL A 77 10.45 3.17 -7.78
C VAL A 77 10.09 2.43 -9.05
N LEU A 78 9.32 1.34 -8.92
CA LEU A 78 8.78 0.61 -10.05
C LEU A 78 7.26 0.49 -9.89
N ASP A 79 6.51 1.08 -10.82
CA ASP A 79 5.05 0.95 -10.90
C ASP A 79 4.69 -0.41 -11.51
N ALA A 80 4.95 -1.48 -10.73
CA ALA A 80 4.92 -2.86 -11.18
C ALA A 80 3.58 -3.56 -10.97
N LEU A 81 2.68 -3.00 -10.17
CA LEU A 81 1.39 -3.62 -9.85
C LEU A 81 0.24 -2.93 -10.56
N ALA A 82 -0.70 -3.73 -11.02
CA ALA A 82 -2.01 -3.27 -11.46
C ALA A 82 -3.07 -4.26 -11.00
N CYS A 83 -4.30 -3.83 -10.91
CA CYS A 83 -5.42 -4.73 -10.64
C CYS A 83 -6.57 -4.44 -11.61
N VAL A 84 -7.44 -5.41 -11.75
CA VAL A 84 -8.71 -5.19 -12.47
C VAL A 84 -9.50 -4.15 -11.67
N PRO A 85 -10.00 -3.08 -12.30
CA PRO A 85 -10.82 -2.09 -11.61
C PRO A 85 -12.02 -2.76 -10.91
N HIS A 86 -12.25 -2.36 -9.67
CA HIS A 86 -13.33 -2.90 -8.84
C HIS A 86 -13.87 -1.80 -7.94
N GLU A 87 -15.02 -2.07 -7.32
CA GLU A 87 -15.53 -1.14 -6.32
C GLU A 87 -14.63 -1.10 -5.10
N SER A 88 -14.57 0.05 -4.43
CA SER A 88 -13.84 0.17 -3.17
C SER A 88 -14.45 -0.79 -2.13
N SER A 89 -13.60 -1.36 -1.28
CA SER A 89 -14.04 -2.21 -0.16
C SER A 89 -15.00 -1.46 0.76
N TYR A 90 -14.83 -0.16 0.90
CA TYR A 90 -15.74 0.69 1.68
C TYR A 90 -17.15 0.71 1.11
N ALA A 91 -17.30 0.89 -0.22
CA ALA A 91 -18.60 0.91 -0.87
C ALA A 91 -19.32 -0.47 -0.76
N GLN A 92 -18.57 -1.56 -0.95
CA GLN A 92 -19.11 -2.92 -0.81
C GLN A 92 -19.57 -3.19 0.63
N LYS A 93 -18.75 -2.80 1.61
CA LYS A 93 -19.09 -2.97 3.03
C LYS A 93 -20.31 -2.14 3.43
N ALA A 94 -20.45 -0.93 2.91
CA ALA A 94 -21.61 -0.06 3.17
C ALA A 94 -22.93 -0.69 2.69
N ARG A 95 -22.88 -1.56 1.66
CA ARG A 95 -24.04 -2.32 1.18
C ARG A 95 -24.21 -3.69 1.85
N GLY A 96 -23.40 -4.02 2.86
CA GLY A 96 -23.41 -5.33 3.52
C GLY A 96 -22.88 -6.48 2.67
N GLU A 97 -22.16 -6.19 1.59
CA GLU A 97 -21.56 -7.19 0.72
C GLU A 97 -20.17 -7.61 1.20
N LYS A 98 -19.77 -8.84 0.91
CA LYS A 98 -18.38 -9.27 1.08
C LYS A 98 -17.53 -8.69 -0.05
N PRO A 99 -16.31 -8.19 0.25
CA PRO A 99 -15.40 -7.75 -0.79
C PRO A 99 -15.11 -8.87 -1.78
N ALA A 100 -15.21 -8.57 -3.08
CA ALA A 100 -14.82 -9.50 -4.11
C ALA A 100 -13.30 -9.75 -4.07
N PRO A 101 -12.82 -10.92 -4.51
CA PRO A 101 -11.38 -11.16 -4.66
C PRO A 101 -10.75 -10.13 -5.60
N ILE A 102 -9.55 -9.66 -5.22
CA ILE A 102 -8.83 -8.67 -6.02
C ILE A 102 -7.97 -9.41 -7.04
N ALA A 103 -8.22 -9.15 -8.31
CA ALA A 103 -7.41 -9.67 -9.41
C ALA A 103 -6.19 -8.76 -9.61
N MET A 104 -5.09 -9.10 -8.95
CA MET A 104 -3.82 -8.39 -9.01
C MET A 104 -2.90 -9.03 -10.04
N LEU A 105 -2.14 -8.22 -10.75
CA LEU A 105 -1.09 -8.68 -11.65
C LEU A 105 0.19 -7.88 -11.47
N ALA A 106 1.33 -8.55 -11.66
CA ALA A 106 2.61 -7.89 -11.82
C ALA A 106 2.80 -7.56 -13.30
N ARG A 107 3.02 -6.28 -13.60
CA ARG A 107 3.22 -5.81 -14.98
C ARG A 107 4.57 -6.25 -15.55
N PHE A 108 5.53 -6.48 -14.66
CA PHE A 108 6.87 -6.99 -14.98
C PHE A 108 7.50 -7.55 -13.71
N ALA A 109 8.57 -8.33 -13.85
CA ALA A 109 9.30 -8.90 -12.72
C ALA A 109 10.04 -7.82 -11.94
N VAL A 110 10.02 -7.93 -10.61
CA VAL A 110 10.76 -7.06 -9.70
C VAL A 110 11.74 -7.91 -8.90
N HIS A 111 13.00 -7.56 -8.95
CA HIS A 111 14.09 -8.30 -8.32
C HIS A 111 14.63 -7.57 -7.09
N GLY A 112 15.30 -8.32 -6.22
CA GLY A 112 15.94 -7.78 -5.03
C GLY A 112 14.99 -7.64 -3.85
N LYS A 113 15.32 -6.70 -2.94
CA LYS A 113 14.49 -6.36 -1.79
C LYS A 113 13.39 -5.40 -2.23
N VAL A 114 12.14 -5.84 -2.14
CA VAL A 114 10.97 -5.10 -2.62
C VAL A 114 10.09 -4.70 -1.46
N ALA A 115 9.78 -3.42 -1.37
CA ALA A 115 8.82 -2.84 -0.44
C ALA A 115 7.59 -2.34 -1.19
N ILE A 116 6.47 -3.00 -1.02
CA ILE A 116 5.18 -2.52 -1.53
C ILE A 116 4.62 -1.55 -0.49
N ILE A 117 4.34 -0.32 -0.89
CA ILE A 117 3.75 0.67 0.01
C ILE A 117 2.25 0.82 -0.23
N ASP A 118 1.49 0.89 0.86
CA ASP A 118 0.04 1.05 0.83
C ASP A 118 -0.42 2.06 1.88
N ASN A 119 -1.58 2.63 1.67
CA ASN A 119 -2.16 3.64 2.54
C ASN A 119 -2.77 3.02 3.80
N CYS A 120 -3.62 2.03 3.63
CA CYS A 120 -4.32 1.38 4.75
C CYS A 120 -4.56 -0.10 4.48
N ILE A 121 -4.21 -0.93 5.45
CA ILE A 121 -4.59 -2.35 5.48
C ILE A 121 -5.83 -2.49 6.35
N ALA A 122 -6.96 -2.86 5.74
CA ALA A 122 -8.21 -3.13 6.45
C ALA A 122 -8.45 -4.63 6.63
N SER A 123 -8.80 -5.34 5.55
CA SER A 123 -8.98 -6.80 5.58
C SER A 123 -7.70 -7.58 5.30
N GLY A 124 -6.73 -6.95 4.66
CA GLY A 124 -5.53 -7.59 4.17
C GLY A 124 -5.67 -8.24 2.77
N ALA A 125 -6.85 -8.16 2.15
CA ALA A 125 -7.09 -8.78 0.85
C ALA A 125 -6.19 -8.21 -0.26
N THR A 126 -6.02 -6.88 -0.29
CA THR A 126 -5.14 -6.21 -1.25
C THR A 126 -3.69 -6.59 -1.03
N ALA A 127 -3.22 -6.57 0.22
CA ALA A 127 -1.86 -6.96 0.57
C ALA A 127 -1.59 -8.43 0.19
N SER A 128 -2.52 -9.33 0.48
CA SER A 128 -2.42 -10.75 0.14
C SER A 128 -2.30 -10.95 -1.38
N ALA A 129 -3.14 -10.28 -2.16
CA ALA A 129 -3.11 -10.36 -3.61
C ALA A 129 -1.78 -9.86 -4.20
N ALA A 130 -1.25 -8.75 -3.67
CA ALA A 130 0.03 -8.19 -4.10
C ALA A 130 1.21 -9.12 -3.77
N LEU A 131 1.24 -9.69 -2.57
CA LEU A 131 2.28 -10.63 -2.15
C LEU A 131 2.26 -11.94 -2.93
N ALA A 132 1.11 -12.34 -3.45
CA ALA A 132 0.99 -13.51 -4.30
C ALA A 132 1.67 -13.33 -5.67
N VAL A 133 1.66 -12.11 -6.22
CA VAL A 133 2.25 -11.81 -7.52
C VAL A 133 3.67 -11.25 -7.46
N ILE A 134 4.12 -10.76 -6.30
CA ILE A 134 5.52 -10.38 -6.03
C ILE A 134 5.96 -11.12 -4.75
N PRO A 135 6.38 -12.38 -4.86
CA PRO A 135 6.62 -13.23 -3.69
C PRO A 135 7.85 -12.82 -2.85
N ASN A 136 8.77 -12.04 -3.40
CA ASN A 136 9.95 -11.52 -2.71
C ASN A 136 9.71 -10.16 -2.03
N ALA A 137 8.46 -9.66 -2.02
CA ALA A 137 8.14 -8.38 -1.42
C ALA A 137 7.68 -8.49 0.04
N SER A 138 7.76 -7.35 0.74
CA SER A 138 7.02 -7.08 1.98
C SER A 138 6.12 -5.87 1.76
N VAL A 139 5.00 -5.81 2.48
CA VAL A 139 4.07 -4.67 2.43
C VAL A 139 4.32 -3.76 3.62
N TYR A 140 4.41 -2.48 3.36
CA TYR A 140 4.51 -1.42 4.36
C TYR A 140 3.30 -0.51 4.21
N ALA A 141 2.43 -0.48 5.22
CA ALA A 141 1.25 0.36 5.22
C ALA A 141 1.44 1.59 6.12
N LEU A 142 0.84 2.70 5.72
CA LEU A 142 0.78 3.88 6.57
C LEU A 142 -0.06 3.58 7.83
N THR A 143 -1.22 2.95 7.64
CA THR A 143 -2.13 2.63 8.73
C THR A 143 -2.71 1.22 8.61
N ILE A 144 -3.19 0.70 9.74
CA ILE A 144 -4.03 -0.49 9.79
C ILE A 144 -5.38 -0.17 10.43
N SER A 145 -6.43 -0.79 9.89
CA SER A 145 -7.80 -0.71 10.39
C SER A 145 -8.35 -2.13 10.55
N ASN A 146 -8.79 -2.49 11.73
CA ASN A 146 -9.43 -3.79 12.04
C ASN A 146 -8.62 -5.05 11.68
N TRP A 147 -7.47 -4.92 11.03
CA TRP A 147 -6.61 -6.06 10.73
C TRP A 147 -5.82 -6.46 11.98
N ARG A 148 -5.86 -7.74 12.30
CA ARG A 148 -5.08 -8.30 13.41
C ARG A 148 -4.06 -9.27 12.83
N LYS A 149 -2.79 -9.09 13.19
CA LYS A 149 -1.81 -10.14 12.97
C LYS A 149 -2.34 -11.40 13.66
N SER A 150 -2.50 -12.47 12.92
CA SER A 150 -2.76 -13.78 13.54
C SER A 150 -1.62 -14.08 14.51
N LYS A 151 -2.01 -14.37 15.72
CA LYS A 151 -1.03 -14.75 16.75
C LYS A 151 -0.34 -16.05 16.38
#